data_96267b55ef924f026ac180369c549d71
#
_entry.id   96267b55ef924f026ac180369c549d71
#
_cell.length_a   1.000
_cell.length_b   1.000
_cell.length_c   1.000
_cell.angle_alpha   90.00
_cell.angle_beta   90.00
_cell.angle_gamma   90.00
#
_symmetry.space_group_name_H-M   'P 1'
#
loop_
_entity.id
_entity.type
_entity.pdbx_description
1 polymer ?
#
loop_
_entity_poly.entity_id
_entity_poly.type
_entity_poly.pdbx_seq_one_letter_code
_entity_poly.pdbx_strand_id
1 'polypeptide(L)'
;MPVNLTAPLAGDLQPVPGVRIGVAMAGIRKANRKDLVVFALDEGACAAGVFTSNRFCAAPVQLCREHLAAGGDVRALVINTGNANAGTGTDGLARARRSCEALASLIGVQAQQVLPFSTGVIMETLPVDRIEAGLPAAVGALKANAWLDAAEGIMTTDTLPKAASRQLSINGRTVTVSGIAKGAGMIRPDMATMLGFVATDAVLAPGALQALVREAADASFNRITVDGDTSTNDSFVLMATQRAGHARIESLASAEGRALRDAVLAVSVQLAQAIVRDGEGATKFITVRIEGGRDEIECRRVAYAIAHSPLVKTAFFASDPNLGRILAAVGYAGITDLDQGLIDLHLDDVHVAHRGGRHPEYREEQGQRVMKQAEITVRVHLHRGSAASEVWTCDLSHDYVRINADYRS
;
A
#
# COMPACT_ATOMS: atom_id res chain seq x y z
N MET A 1 16.08 -1.21 11.70
CA MET A 1 14.79 -1.28 12.45
C MET A 1 13.83 -0.29 11.81
N PRO A 2 12.53 -0.60 11.71
CA PRO A 2 11.55 0.32 11.13
C PRO A 2 11.52 1.66 11.86
N VAL A 3 11.18 2.73 11.12
CA VAL A 3 11.18 4.10 11.65
C VAL A 3 9.90 4.33 12.45
N ASN A 4 10.00 4.41 13.78
CA ASN A 4 8.87 4.66 14.69
C ASN A 4 7.63 3.81 14.34
N LEU A 5 7.84 2.54 14.01
CA LEU A 5 6.78 1.58 13.73
C LEU A 5 6.83 0.46 14.75
N THR A 6 5.70 0.17 15.36
CA THR A 6 5.50 -0.97 16.26
C THR A 6 4.64 -2.03 15.57
N ALA A 7 4.95 -3.30 15.81
CA ALA A 7 4.09 -4.38 15.32
C ALA A 7 2.68 -4.26 15.94
N PRO A 8 1.61 -4.47 15.16
CA PRO A 8 0.26 -4.45 15.69
C PRO A 8 0.07 -5.61 16.68
N LEU A 9 -0.72 -5.38 17.71
CA LEU A 9 -1.13 -6.44 18.63
C LEU A 9 -2.38 -7.14 18.10
N ALA A 10 -2.47 -8.44 18.25
CA ALA A 10 -3.64 -9.22 17.80
C ALA A 10 -4.97 -8.69 18.41
N GLY A 11 -4.92 -8.19 19.65
CA GLY A 11 -6.08 -7.63 20.36
C GLY A 11 -6.58 -6.29 19.79
N ASP A 12 -5.72 -5.56 19.05
CA ASP A 12 -6.10 -4.28 18.43
C ASP A 12 -6.80 -4.48 17.07
N LEU A 13 -6.73 -5.71 16.52
CA LEU A 13 -7.28 -6.03 15.22
C LEU A 13 -8.68 -6.63 15.36
N GLN A 14 -9.67 -5.90 14.87
CA GLN A 14 -11.06 -6.27 15.00
C GLN A 14 -11.48 -7.25 13.88
N PRO A 15 -12.16 -8.35 14.20
CA PRO A 15 -12.75 -9.22 13.19
C PRO A 15 -13.85 -8.47 12.42
N VAL A 16 -13.88 -8.68 11.11
CA VAL A 16 -14.93 -8.15 10.24
C VAL A 16 -15.98 -9.22 10.05
N PRO A 17 -17.24 -9.01 10.47
CA PRO A 17 -18.31 -9.97 10.24
C PRO A 17 -18.40 -10.39 8.77
N GLY A 18 -18.47 -11.70 8.52
CA GLY A 18 -18.49 -12.26 7.16
C GLY A 18 -17.11 -12.48 6.52
N VAL A 19 -16.01 -12.23 7.25
CA VAL A 19 -14.64 -12.55 6.84
C VAL A 19 -14.07 -13.62 7.76
N ARG A 20 -13.50 -14.67 7.18
CA ARG A 20 -12.66 -15.66 7.87
C ARG A 20 -11.33 -15.77 7.14
N ILE A 21 -10.26 -15.89 7.88
CA ILE A 21 -8.90 -15.93 7.34
C ILE A 21 -8.21 -17.20 7.83
N GLY A 22 -7.55 -17.88 6.91
CA GLY A 22 -6.73 -19.05 7.21
C GLY A 22 -5.33 -18.90 6.63
N VAL A 23 -4.35 -19.41 7.37
CA VAL A 23 -2.94 -19.28 7.02
C VAL A 23 -2.26 -20.64 7.13
N ALA A 24 -1.41 -20.95 6.17
CA ALA A 24 -0.62 -22.18 6.15
C ALA A 24 0.85 -21.92 5.78
N MET A 25 1.69 -22.89 6.09
CA MET A 25 3.09 -23.00 5.66
C MET A 25 3.15 -24.01 4.52
N ALA A 26 2.94 -23.56 3.29
CA ALA A 26 2.93 -24.42 2.11
C ALA A 26 4.35 -24.72 1.58
N GLY A 27 5.36 -23.99 2.07
CA GLY A 27 6.76 -24.14 1.64
C GLY A 27 6.97 -23.69 0.18
N ILE A 28 6.27 -22.63 -0.23
CA ILE A 28 6.29 -22.13 -1.62
C ILE A 28 7.71 -21.80 -2.06
N ARG A 29 8.49 -21.13 -1.18
CA ARG A 29 9.91 -20.89 -1.41
C ARG A 29 10.78 -21.39 -0.26
N LYS A 30 10.43 -21.04 0.98
CA LYS A 30 11.20 -21.39 2.20
C LYS A 30 10.32 -22.24 3.12
N ALA A 31 10.88 -23.30 3.70
CA ALA A 31 10.18 -24.11 4.70
C ALA A 31 9.94 -23.29 5.99
N ASN A 32 8.97 -23.73 6.78
CA ASN A 32 8.65 -23.18 8.11
C ASN A 32 8.33 -21.69 8.12
N ARG A 33 7.68 -21.18 7.04
CA ARG A 33 7.22 -19.82 6.93
C ARG A 33 5.75 -19.81 6.55
N LYS A 34 4.97 -18.90 7.14
CA LYS A 34 3.62 -18.57 6.68
C LYS A 34 3.75 -17.97 5.28
N ASP A 35 3.23 -18.64 4.25
CA ASP A 35 3.41 -18.27 2.86
C ASP A 35 2.17 -18.51 1.98
N LEU A 36 1.10 -19.00 2.58
CA LEU A 36 -0.20 -19.18 1.94
C LEU A 36 -1.30 -18.63 2.85
N VAL A 37 -2.06 -17.65 2.34
CA VAL A 37 -3.17 -16.99 3.05
C VAL A 37 -4.44 -17.13 2.23
N VAL A 38 -5.54 -17.49 2.91
CA VAL A 38 -6.87 -17.58 2.33
C VAL A 38 -7.81 -16.65 3.09
N PHE A 39 -8.51 -15.77 2.36
CA PHE A 39 -9.69 -15.09 2.87
C PHE A 39 -10.91 -15.82 2.34
N ALA A 40 -11.83 -16.21 3.21
CA ALA A 40 -13.15 -16.72 2.86
C ALA A 40 -14.20 -15.67 3.24
N LEU A 41 -15.06 -15.35 2.29
CA LEU A 41 -16.10 -14.33 2.43
C LEU A 41 -17.47 -15.01 2.40
N ASP A 42 -18.40 -14.49 3.20
CA ASP A 42 -19.79 -14.94 3.17
C ASP A 42 -20.44 -14.61 1.84
N GLU A 43 -21.52 -15.33 1.52
CA GLU A 43 -22.36 -15.08 0.34
C GLU A 43 -22.93 -13.66 0.36
N GLY A 44 -22.98 -13.01 -0.81
CA GLY A 44 -23.37 -11.61 -0.98
C GLY A 44 -22.23 -10.61 -0.78
N ALA A 45 -21.03 -11.07 -0.44
CA ALA A 45 -19.86 -10.19 -0.36
C ALA A 45 -19.46 -9.68 -1.74
N CYS A 46 -19.10 -8.41 -1.83
CA CYS A 46 -18.54 -7.80 -3.04
C CYS A 46 -17.12 -7.27 -2.78
N ALA A 47 -16.35 -7.17 -3.84
CA ALA A 47 -15.02 -6.59 -3.79
C ALA A 47 -14.78 -5.64 -4.95
N ALA A 48 -13.94 -4.64 -4.71
CA ALA A 48 -13.41 -3.76 -5.74
C ALA A 48 -11.89 -3.68 -5.58
N GLY A 49 -11.17 -3.50 -6.67
CA GLY A 49 -9.71 -3.44 -6.64
C GLY A 49 -9.15 -2.39 -7.58
N VAL A 50 -7.98 -1.90 -7.19
CA VAL A 50 -7.06 -1.15 -8.06
C VAL A 50 -5.76 -1.93 -8.17
N PHE A 51 -5.14 -1.91 -9.35
CA PHE A 51 -4.04 -2.79 -9.70
C PHE A 51 -2.96 -2.03 -10.44
N THR A 52 -1.74 -2.56 -10.41
CA THR A 52 -0.56 -1.97 -11.05
C THR A 52 -0.80 -1.48 -12.48
N SER A 53 -0.26 -0.31 -12.80
CA SER A 53 -0.21 0.21 -14.18
C SER A 53 0.96 -0.37 -14.98
N ASN A 54 1.85 -1.15 -14.34
CA ASN A 54 2.99 -1.76 -15.01
C ASN A 54 2.53 -2.66 -16.17
N ARG A 55 3.04 -2.40 -17.37
CA ARG A 55 2.70 -3.17 -18.56
C ARG A 55 3.22 -4.60 -18.51
N PHE A 56 4.26 -4.85 -17.71
CA PHE A 56 4.74 -6.20 -17.40
C PHE A 56 3.95 -6.81 -16.24
N CYS A 57 2.64 -6.89 -16.43
CA CYS A 57 1.66 -7.24 -15.42
C CYS A 57 1.67 -8.74 -15.11
N ALA A 58 1.72 -9.08 -13.82
CA ALA A 58 1.73 -10.47 -13.34
C ALA A 58 0.43 -11.22 -13.66
N ALA A 59 0.53 -12.52 -13.82
CA ALA A 59 -0.60 -13.40 -14.13
C ALA A 59 -1.76 -13.30 -13.12
N PRO A 60 -1.54 -13.28 -11.77
CA PRO A 60 -2.63 -13.13 -10.81
C PRO A 60 -3.37 -11.80 -10.97
N VAL A 61 -2.67 -10.70 -11.28
CA VAL A 61 -3.32 -9.40 -11.51
C VAL A 61 -4.23 -9.43 -12.73
N GLN A 62 -3.77 -10.06 -13.82
CA GLN A 62 -4.59 -10.23 -15.04
C GLN A 62 -5.88 -11.01 -14.72
N LEU A 63 -5.76 -12.10 -13.95
CA LEU A 63 -6.89 -12.94 -13.58
C LEU A 63 -7.84 -12.24 -12.60
N CYS A 64 -7.33 -11.46 -11.64
CA CYS A 64 -8.16 -10.64 -10.76
C CYS A 64 -9.01 -9.65 -11.56
N ARG A 65 -8.42 -8.97 -12.55
CA ARG A 65 -9.16 -8.06 -13.44
C ARG A 65 -10.25 -8.78 -14.22
N GLU A 66 -9.96 -9.97 -14.74
CA GLU A 66 -10.91 -10.80 -15.47
C GLU A 66 -12.08 -11.21 -14.56
N HIS A 67 -11.80 -11.74 -13.38
CA HIS A 67 -12.82 -12.20 -12.44
C HIS A 67 -13.70 -11.05 -11.91
N LEU A 68 -13.12 -9.91 -11.57
CA LEU A 68 -13.86 -8.73 -11.14
C LEU A 68 -14.72 -8.13 -12.27
N ALA A 69 -14.23 -8.15 -13.52
CA ALA A 69 -14.97 -7.67 -14.68
C ALA A 69 -16.15 -8.58 -15.04
N ALA A 70 -16.06 -9.87 -14.76
CA ALA A 70 -17.16 -10.82 -14.96
C ALA A 70 -18.36 -10.52 -14.03
N GLY A 71 -18.14 -9.79 -12.94
CA GLY A 71 -19.16 -9.46 -11.94
C GLY A 71 -19.51 -10.64 -11.03
N GLY A 72 -20.46 -10.42 -10.13
CA GLY A 72 -20.90 -11.40 -9.15
C GLY A 72 -20.20 -11.26 -7.80
N ASP A 73 -20.52 -12.18 -6.90
CA ASP A 73 -19.97 -12.21 -5.55
C ASP A 73 -18.51 -12.68 -5.56
N VAL A 74 -17.66 -12.03 -4.78
CA VAL A 74 -16.34 -12.55 -4.46
C VAL A 74 -16.43 -13.36 -3.17
N ARG A 75 -16.02 -14.63 -3.24
CA ARG A 75 -16.17 -15.59 -2.13
C ARG A 75 -14.84 -15.93 -1.46
N ALA A 76 -13.72 -15.73 -2.14
CA ALA A 76 -12.42 -15.97 -1.54
C ALA A 76 -11.29 -15.17 -2.20
N LEU A 77 -10.20 -15.01 -1.45
CA LEU A 77 -8.90 -14.60 -1.96
C LEU A 77 -7.88 -15.69 -1.62
N VAL A 78 -6.96 -15.98 -2.54
CA VAL A 78 -5.80 -16.83 -2.30
C VAL A 78 -4.53 -16.03 -2.56
N ILE A 79 -3.66 -15.94 -1.55
CA ILE A 79 -2.44 -15.14 -1.61
C ILE A 79 -1.25 -16.07 -1.33
N ASN A 80 -0.27 -16.08 -2.23
CA ASN A 80 0.99 -16.77 -1.99
C ASN A 80 2.16 -15.78 -1.90
N THR A 81 3.15 -16.13 -1.06
CA THR A 81 4.41 -15.37 -0.93
C THR A 81 5.62 -16.21 -1.32
N GLY A 82 6.69 -15.52 -1.76
CA GLY A 82 7.94 -16.13 -2.20
C GLY A 82 8.09 -16.28 -3.72
N ASN A 83 6.99 -16.24 -4.47
CA ASN A 83 6.96 -16.27 -5.93
C ASN A 83 5.92 -15.29 -6.45
N ALA A 84 6.32 -14.39 -7.34
CA ALA A 84 5.45 -13.33 -7.88
C ALA A 84 4.51 -13.80 -8.99
N ASN A 85 4.77 -14.94 -9.60
CA ASN A 85 4.08 -15.40 -10.81
C ASN A 85 4.00 -14.31 -11.90
N ALA A 86 5.11 -13.60 -12.08
CA ALA A 86 5.27 -12.53 -13.05
C ALA A 86 6.37 -12.91 -14.05
N GLY A 87 6.20 -12.55 -15.34
CA GLY A 87 7.10 -12.94 -16.39
C GLY A 87 7.03 -14.44 -16.74
N THR A 88 5.91 -15.09 -16.44
CA THR A 88 5.69 -16.54 -16.56
C THR A 88 4.79 -16.92 -17.75
N GLY A 89 4.37 -15.92 -18.55
CA GLY A 89 3.59 -16.14 -19.77
C GLY A 89 2.25 -16.86 -19.52
N THR A 90 1.85 -17.67 -20.51
CA THR A 90 0.59 -18.44 -20.46
C THR A 90 0.59 -19.53 -19.39
N ASP A 91 1.76 -20.11 -19.07
CA ASP A 91 1.89 -21.10 -17.99
C ASP A 91 1.56 -20.47 -16.62
N GLY A 92 2.06 -19.27 -16.36
CA GLY A 92 1.75 -18.54 -15.12
C GLY A 92 0.26 -18.24 -14.95
N LEU A 93 -0.42 -17.89 -16.04
CA LEU A 93 -1.86 -17.67 -16.03
C LEU A 93 -2.63 -18.98 -15.76
N ALA A 94 -2.24 -20.07 -16.38
CA ALA A 94 -2.81 -21.39 -16.13
C ALA A 94 -2.63 -21.83 -14.68
N ARG A 95 -1.45 -21.59 -14.07
CA ARG A 95 -1.17 -21.91 -12.66
C ARG A 95 -1.97 -21.03 -11.70
N ALA A 96 -2.16 -19.75 -12.02
CA ALA A 96 -3.04 -18.87 -11.24
C ALA A 96 -4.50 -19.37 -11.25
N ARG A 97 -5.01 -19.81 -12.42
CA ARG A 97 -6.35 -20.43 -12.55
C ARG A 97 -6.47 -21.71 -11.72
N ARG A 98 -5.46 -22.61 -11.80
CA ARG A 98 -5.43 -23.83 -10.97
C ARG A 98 -5.51 -23.52 -9.48
N SER A 99 -4.82 -22.48 -9.00
CA SER A 99 -4.91 -22.06 -7.59
C SER A 99 -6.34 -21.65 -7.21
N CYS A 100 -7.04 -20.91 -8.10
CA CYS A 100 -8.44 -20.53 -7.90
C CYS A 100 -9.37 -21.76 -7.92
N GLU A 101 -9.21 -22.65 -8.87
CA GLU A 101 -9.99 -23.89 -9.02
C GLU A 101 -9.85 -24.80 -7.79
N ALA A 102 -8.61 -24.97 -7.31
CA ALA A 102 -8.31 -25.79 -6.14
C ALA A 102 -8.97 -25.23 -4.87
N LEU A 103 -8.86 -23.91 -4.62
CA LEU A 103 -9.55 -23.30 -3.48
C LEU A 103 -11.06 -23.35 -3.63
N ALA A 104 -11.59 -23.04 -4.81
CA ALA A 104 -13.01 -23.06 -5.10
C ALA A 104 -13.66 -24.43 -4.81
N SER A 105 -12.97 -25.51 -5.23
CA SER A 105 -13.38 -26.89 -4.96
C SER A 105 -13.47 -27.20 -3.46
N LEU A 106 -12.49 -26.71 -2.66
CA LEU A 106 -12.43 -26.96 -1.22
C LEU A 106 -13.51 -26.24 -0.43
N ILE A 107 -13.93 -25.04 -0.88
CA ILE A 107 -14.93 -24.24 -0.17
C ILE A 107 -16.32 -24.22 -0.83
N GLY A 108 -16.50 -24.95 -1.93
CA GLY A 108 -17.79 -25.12 -2.61
C GLY A 108 -18.29 -23.87 -3.34
N VAL A 109 -17.38 -23.17 -4.07
CA VAL A 109 -17.72 -21.97 -4.86
C VAL A 109 -17.22 -22.11 -6.30
N GLN A 110 -17.50 -21.12 -7.16
CA GLN A 110 -16.97 -21.10 -8.53
C GLN A 110 -15.55 -20.51 -8.55
N ALA A 111 -14.71 -20.96 -9.47
CA ALA A 111 -13.35 -20.47 -9.58
C ALA A 111 -13.28 -18.95 -9.86
N GLN A 112 -14.25 -18.41 -10.60
CA GLN A 112 -14.37 -16.97 -10.88
C GLN A 112 -14.70 -16.12 -9.64
N GLN A 113 -15.17 -16.74 -8.56
CA GLN A 113 -15.44 -16.08 -7.28
C GLN A 113 -14.19 -16.02 -6.39
N VAL A 114 -13.05 -16.52 -6.86
CA VAL A 114 -11.76 -16.52 -6.16
C VAL A 114 -10.80 -15.56 -6.83
N LEU A 115 -10.20 -14.65 -6.05
CA LEU A 115 -9.18 -13.72 -6.53
C LEU A 115 -7.78 -14.19 -6.12
N PRO A 116 -6.85 -14.44 -7.08
CA PRO A 116 -5.50 -14.86 -6.77
C PRO A 116 -4.55 -13.68 -6.60
N PHE A 117 -3.59 -13.79 -5.68
CA PHE A 117 -2.52 -12.81 -5.47
C PHE A 117 -1.19 -13.53 -5.24
N SER A 118 -0.11 -12.95 -5.73
CA SER A 118 1.24 -13.49 -5.58
C SER A 118 2.22 -12.37 -5.28
N THR A 119 3.26 -12.65 -4.51
CA THR A 119 4.36 -11.72 -4.27
C THR A 119 5.66 -12.48 -4.02
N GLY A 120 6.80 -11.94 -4.45
CA GLY A 120 8.11 -12.55 -4.31
C GLY A 120 8.94 -12.45 -5.59
N VAL A 121 9.70 -13.49 -5.92
CA VAL A 121 10.63 -13.48 -7.05
C VAL A 121 9.90 -13.52 -8.38
N ILE A 122 10.34 -12.67 -9.32
CA ILE A 122 9.87 -12.56 -10.71
C ILE A 122 10.65 -13.55 -11.58
N MET A 123 10.06 -14.00 -12.70
CA MET A 123 10.65 -14.92 -13.71
C MET A 123 10.88 -16.36 -13.20
N GLU A 124 10.25 -16.74 -12.11
CA GLU A 124 10.25 -18.13 -11.64
C GLU A 124 8.87 -18.76 -11.80
N THR A 125 8.83 -20.02 -12.19
CA THR A 125 7.58 -20.80 -12.32
C THR A 125 6.89 -20.90 -10.97
N LEU A 126 5.58 -20.58 -10.91
CA LEU A 126 4.79 -20.72 -9.69
C LEU A 126 4.70 -22.20 -9.27
N PRO A 127 5.13 -22.58 -8.07
CA PRO A 127 5.02 -23.96 -7.59
C PRO A 127 3.58 -24.26 -7.14
N VAL A 128 2.64 -24.30 -8.09
CA VAL A 128 1.20 -24.44 -7.83
C VAL A 128 0.86 -25.72 -7.08
N ASP A 129 1.61 -26.80 -7.27
CA ASP A 129 1.39 -28.07 -6.55
C ASP A 129 1.60 -27.92 -5.04
N ARG A 130 2.50 -27.01 -4.61
CA ARG A 130 2.68 -26.66 -3.18
C ARG A 130 1.52 -25.84 -2.65
N ILE A 131 0.97 -24.95 -3.48
CA ILE A 131 -0.24 -24.17 -3.12
C ILE A 131 -1.38 -25.15 -2.93
N GLU A 132 -1.66 -26.03 -3.90
CA GLU A 132 -2.72 -27.03 -3.85
C GLU A 132 -2.59 -27.92 -2.62
N ALA A 133 -1.38 -28.38 -2.30
CA ALA A 133 -1.13 -29.19 -1.12
C ALA A 133 -1.32 -28.44 0.20
N GLY A 134 -1.07 -27.12 0.23
CA GLY A 134 -1.21 -26.28 1.42
C GLY A 134 -2.64 -25.76 1.66
N LEU A 135 -3.47 -25.70 0.62
CA LEU A 135 -4.83 -25.15 0.71
C LEU A 135 -5.72 -25.87 1.74
N PRO A 136 -5.74 -27.20 1.87
CA PRO A 136 -6.56 -27.88 2.90
C PRO A 136 -6.20 -27.41 4.31
N ALA A 137 -4.92 -27.19 4.61
CA ALA A 137 -4.48 -26.70 5.91
C ALA A 137 -4.92 -25.22 6.13
N ALA A 138 -4.78 -24.38 5.12
CA ALA A 138 -5.24 -22.99 5.20
C ALA A 138 -6.77 -22.90 5.38
N VAL A 139 -7.55 -23.70 4.64
CA VAL A 139 -9.01 -23.76 4.79
C VAL A 139 -9.41 -24.30 6.16
N GLY A 140 -8.74 -25.33 6.66
CA GLY A 140 -8.95 -25.88 8.01
C GLY A 140 -8.63 -24.90 9.15
N ALA A 141 -7.78 -23.89 8.90
CA ALA A 141 -7.38 -22.86 9.85
C ALA A 141 -8.26 -21.58 9.80
N LEU A 142 -9.33 -21.55 9.00
CA LEU A 142 -10.18 -20.38 8.83
C LEU A 142 -10.83 -19.91 10.14
N LYS A 143 -10.51 -18.71 10.59
CA LYS A 143 -11.06 -18.05 11.79
C LYS A 143 -11.23 -16.55 11.58
N ALA A 144 -12.11 -15.91 12.35
CA ALA A 144 -12.42 -14.48 12.19
C ALA A 144 -11.30 -13.54 12.64
N ASN A 145 -10.46 -13.95 13.58
CA ASN A 145 -9.44 -13.13 14.23
C ASN A 145 -8.00 -13.42 13.76
N ALA A 146 -7.80 -13.92 12.54
CA ALA A 146 -6.47 -14.24 12.00
C ALA A 146 -5.82 -13.08 11.23
N TRP A 147 -6.21 -11.83 11.47
CA TRP A 147 -5.67 -10.67 10.77
C TRP A 147 -4.15 -10.52 10.93
N LEU A 148 -3.61 -10.73 12.14
CA LEU A 148 -2.17 -10.67 12.37
C LEU A 148 -1.44 -11.81 11.67
N ASP A 149 -1.96 -13.05 11.76
CA ASP A 149 -1.40 -14.20 11.05
C ASP A 149 -1.34 -13.97 9.53
N ALA A 150 -2.39 -13.34 8.96
CA ALA A 150 -2.45 -12.98 7.56
C ALA A 150 -1.42 -11.90 7.20
N ALA A 151 -1.29 -10.85 8.04
CA ALA A 151 -0.29 -9.82 7.83
C ALA A 151 1.13 -10.39 7.80
N GLU A 152 1.45 -11.34 8.68
CA GLU A 152 2.72 -12.08 8.66
C GLU A 152 2.86 -12.97 7.41
N GLY A 153 1.76 -13.61 6.99
CA GLY A 153 1.74 -14.56 5.87
C GLY A 153 1.93 -13.90 4.50
N ILE A 154 1.69 -12.59 4.37
CA ILE A 154 1.88 -11.85 3.12
C ILE A 154 3.23 -11.11 3.05
N MET A 155 4.03 -11.08 4.10
CA MET A 155 5.34 -10.42 4.13
C MET A 155 6.33 -11.04 3.13
N THR A 156 7.28 -10.21 2.64
CA THR A 156 8.44 -10.67 1.84
C THR A 156 9.74 -10.20 2.48
N THR A 157 10.19 -9.00 2.20
CA THR A 157 11.34 -8.32 2.83
C THR A 157 10.93 -7.43 4.01
N ASP A 158 9.63 -7.33 4.27
CA ASP A 158 9.07 -6.64 5.43
C ASP A 158 9.70 -7.15 6.72
N THR A 159 9.99 -6.24 7.66
CA THR A 159 10.54 -6.60 8.97
C THR A 159 9.48 -6.69 10.05
N LEU A 160 8.33 -6.03 9.85
CA LEU A 160 7.16 -6.09 10.72
C LEU A 160 5.86 -6.32 9.92
N PRO A 161 4.90 -7.07 10.47
CA PRO A 161 3.56 -7.17 9.90
C PRO A 161 2.85 -5.82 9.97
N LYS A 162 2.04 -5.52 8.97
CA LYS A 162 1.29 -4.26 8.86
C LYS A 162 -0.20 -4.55 8.84
N ALA A 163 -0.88 -4.15 9.90
CA ALA A 163 -2.32 -4.33 10.06
C ALA A 163 -2.92 -3.14 10.82
N ALA A 164 -4.17 -2.81 10.53
CA ALA A 164 -4.91 -1.75 11.19
C ALA A 164 -6.39 -2.06 11.23
N SER A 165 -7.08 -1.57 12.27
CA SER A 165 -8.53 -1.68 12.40
C SER A 165 -9.14 -0.38 12.90
N ARG A 166 -10.38 -0.11 12.48
CA ARG A 166 -11.23 0.97 12.95
C ARG A 166 -12.67 0.48 13.11
N GLN A 167 -13.35 1.01 14.10
CA GLN A 167 -14.79 0.84 14.26
C GLN A 167 -15.47 2.20 14.24
N LEU A 168 -16.67 2.25 13.65
CA LEU A 168 -17.51 3.44 13.59
C LEU A 168 -18.97 3.04 13.79
N SER A 169 -19.82 4.02 14.07
CA SER A 169 -21.26 3.80 14.14
C SER A 169 -21.95 4.40 12.90
N ILE A 170 -22.74 3.58 12.21
CA ILE A 170 -23.63 4.03 11.12
C ILE A 170 -25.05 3.67 11.50
N ASN A 171 -25.89 4.69 11.69
CA ASN A 171 -27.30 4.53 12.06
C ASN A 171 -27.50 3.62 13.30
N GLY A 172 -26.63 3.76 14.32
CA GLY A 172 -26.66 2.95 15.53
C GLY A 172 -26.14 1.52 15.40
N ARG A 173 -25.57 1.15 14.24
CA ARG A 173 -24.89 -0.12 14.01
C ARG A 173 -23.39 0.05 14.01
N THR A 174 -22.69 -0.84 14.69
CA THR A 174 -21.22 -0.88 14.62
C THR A 174 -20.80 -1.40 13.26
N VAL A 175 -19.93 -0.67 12.59
CA VAL A 175 -19.28 -1.05 11.34
C VAL A 175 -17.79 -1.18 11.60
N THR A 176 -17.19 -2.26 11.14
CA THR A 176 -15.77 -2.55 11.31
C THR A 176 -15.05 -2.40 9.96
N VAL A 177 -13.87 -1.78 10.01
CA VAL A 177 -12.93 -1.72 8.89
C VAL A 177 -11.61 -2.28 9.39
N SER A 178 -11.12 -3.37 8.81
CA SER A 178 -9.83 -3.96 9.12
C SER A 178 -9.04 -4.23 7.86
N GLY A 179 -7.74 -4.06 7.93
CA GLY A 179 -6.88 -4.25 6.76
C GLY A 179 -5.47 -4.67 7.12
N ILE A 180 -4.83 -5.27 6.13
CA ILE A 180 -3.42 -5.65 6.14
C ILE A 180 -2.74 -5.15 4.86
N ALA A 181 -1.44 -4.89 4.95
CA ALA A 181 -0.62 -4.59 3.78
C ALA A 181 0.79 -5.16 3.93
N LYS A 182 1.46 -5.34 2.80
CA LYS A 182 2.88 -5.71 2.74
C LYS A 182 3.60 -4.83 1.72
N GLY A 183 4.87 -4.63 1.97
CA GLY A 183 5.80 -3.94 1.09
C GLY A 183 6.91 -3.27 1.89
N ALA A 184 8.12 -3.27 1.32
CA ALA A 184 9.30 -2.62 1.88
C ALA A 184 10.27 -2.13 0.79
N GLY A 185 10.25 -2.75 -0.40
CA GLY A 185 11.00 -2.36 -1.60
C GLY A 185 10.16 -2.54 -2.85
N MET A 186 10.64 -1.98 -3.97
CA MET A 186 9.91 -1.83 -5.23
C MET A 186 8.60 -1.07 -4.98
N ILE A 187 8.69 0.10 -4.32
CA ILE A 187 7.53 0.91 -3.89
C ILE A 187 7.54 2.26 -4.61
N ARG A 188 6.74 2.36 -5.65
CA ARG A 188 6.29 3.58 -6.33
C ARG A 188 4.89 3.35 -6.87
N PRO A 189 3.87 3.64 -6.12
CA PRO A 189 2.51 3.46 -6.59
C PRO A 189 2.16 4.49 -7.67
N ASP A 190 1.93 3.98 -8.87
CA ASP A 190 1.14 4.67 -9.89
C ASP A 190 -0.05 3.75 -10.16
N MET A 191 -1.02 3.77 -9.23
CA MET A 191 -2.09 2.80 -9.04
C MET A 191 -1.62 1.45 -8.43
N ALA A 192 -0.80 1.52 -7.36
CA ALA A 192 -0.42 0.50 -6.39
C ALA A 192 0.95 -0.19 -6.58
N THR A 193 1.82 -0.12 -5.53
CA THR A 193 3.08 -0.89 -5.45
C THR A 193 3.14 -1.68 -4.15
N MET A 194 2.16 -2.57 -3.90
CA MET A 194 2.10 -3.37 -2.68
C MET A 194 0.96 -4.40 -2.78
N LEU A 195 0.81 -5.26 -1.81
CA LEU A 195 -0.44 -5.97 -1.59
C LEU A 195 -1.15 -5.35 -0.38
N GLY A 196 -2.38 -4.88 -0.58
CA GLY A 196 -3.24 -4.33 0.47
C GLY A 196 -4.63 -4.95 0.39
N PHE A 197 -5.10 -5.44 1.52
CA PHE A 197 -6.40 -6.05 1.65
C PHE A 197 -7.13 -5.39 2.81
N VAL A 198 -8.22 -4.67 2.49
CA VAL A 198 -9.08 -4.03 3.48
C VAL A 198 -10.47 -4.63 3.36
N ALA A 199 -11.09 -4.94 4.48
CA ALA A 199 -12.46 -5.43 4.53
C ALA A 199 -13.32 -4.57 5.45
N THR A 200 -14.61 -4.51 5.13
CA THR A 200 -15.64 -3.91 5.98
C THR A 200 -16.90 -4.77 5.93
N ASP A 201 -17.68 -4.74 7.00
CA ASP A 201 -19.01 -5.34 7.04
C ASP A 201 -20.11 -4.37 6.58
N ALA A 202 -19.76 -3.14 6.19
CA ALA A 202 -20.71 -2.14 5.71
C ALA A 202 -21.54 -2.63 4.53
N VAL A 203 -22.78 -2.15 4.45
CA VAL A 203 -23.71 -2.41 3.34
C VAL A 203 -23.55 -1.31 2.29
N LEU A 204 -22.91 -1.66 1.16
CA LEU A 204 -22.52 -0.73 0.10
C LEU A 204 -23.04 -1.15 -1.28
N ALA A 205 -23.45 -0.17 -2.07
CA ALA A 205 -23.65 -0.38 -3.51
C ALA A 205 -22.32 -0.65 -4.22
N PRO A 206 -22.26 -1.52 -5.26
CA PRO A 206 -21.03 -1.80 -6.00
C PRO A 206 -20.35 -0.55 -6.57
N GLY A 207 -21.11 0.43 -7.06
CA GLY A 207 -20.58 1.70 -7.56
C GLY A 207 -19.93 2.54 -6.46
N ALA A 208 -20.50 2.56 -5.24
CA ALA A 208 -19.92 3.24 -4.10
C ALA A 208 -18.65 2.54 -3.62
N LEU A 209 -18.60 1.19 -3.63
CA LEU A 209 -17.40 0.42 -3.30
C LEU A 209 -16.25 0.69 -4.28
N GLN A 210 -16.57 0.73 -5.59
CA GLN A 210 -15.56 1.03 -6.63
C GLN A 210 -15.02 2.47 -6.54
N ALA A 211 -15.87 3.43 -6.17
CA ALA A 211 -15.41 4.80 -5.91
C ALA A 211 -14.52 4.85 -4.66
N LEU A 212 -14.95 4.18 -3.58
CA LEU A 212 -14.24 4.17 -2.31
C LEU A 212 -12.82 3.58 -2.41
N VAL A 213 -12.65 2.45 -3.13
CA VAL A 213 -11.32 1.85 -3.29
C VAL A 213 -10.37 2.76 -4.06
N ARG A 214 -10.86 3.52 -5.05
CA ARG A 214 -10.04 4.49 -5.80
C ARG A 214 -9.65 5.68 -4.92
N GLU A 215 -10.61 6.30 -4.22
CA GLU A 215 -10.33 7.39 -3.29
C GLU A 215 -9.34 6.96 -2.19
N ALA A 216 -9.52 5.75 -1.65
CA ALA A 216 -8.61 5.22 -0.64
C ALA A 216 -7.20 4.99 -1.19
N ALA A 217 -7.05 4.43 -2.39
CA ALA A 217 -5.75 4.28 -3.05
C ALA A 217 -5.07 5.63 -3.28
N ASP A 218 -5.81 6.61 -3.81
CA ASP A 218 -5.28 7.94 -4.14
C ASP A 218 -4.88 8.75 -2.90
N ALA A 219 -5.55 8.55 -1.77
CA ALA A 219 -5.24 9.23 -0.53
C ALA A 219 -4.16 8.53 0.31
N SER A 220 -3.79 7.29 -0.02
CA SER A 220 -2.89 6.46 0.79
C SER A 220 -1.74 5.86 -0.02
N PHE A 221 -1.97 4.71 -0.63
CA PHE A 221 -0.94 3.95 -1.33
C PHE A 221 -0.38 4.68 -2.55
N ASN A 222 -1.15 5.53 -3.24
CA ASN A 222 -0.66 6.39 -4.31
C ASN A 222 0.06 7.66 -3.79
N ARG A 223 0.42 7.70 -2.51
CA ARG A 223 1.15 8.79 -1.85
C ARG A 223 2.46 8.34 -1.22
N ILE A 224 2.90 7.10 -1.47
CA ILE A 224 4.14 6.58 -0.89
C ILE A 224 5.17 6.26 -1.96
N THR A 225 6.45 6.26 -1.60
CA THR A 225 7.52 5.67 -2.40
C THR A 225 8.71 5.30 -1.52
N VAL A 226 9.39 4.20 -1.85
CA VAL A 226 10.65 3.80 -1.23
C VAL A 226 11.82 4.03 -2.19
N ASP A 227 11.76 3.48 -3.39
CA ASP A 227 12.87 3.43 -4.36
C ASP A 227 12.52 3.95 -5.75
N GLY A 228 11.26 4.30 -5.99
CA GLY A 228 10.81 4.80 -7.28
C GLY A 228 10.48 3.72 -8.31
N ASP A 229 10.54 2.43 -7.94
CA ASP A 229 10.25 1.31 -8.83
C ASP A 229 8.82 0.81 -8.70
N THR A 230 8.13 0.60 -9.84
CA THR A 230 6.75 0.09 -9.89
C THR A 230 6.75 -1.42 -10.07
N SER A 231 6.09 -2.15 -9.16
CA SER A 231 5.99 -3.61 -9.18
C SER A 231 5.04 -4.13 -10.28
N THR A 232 5.21 -5.40 -10.58
CA THR A 232 4.37 -6.16 -11.52
C THR A 232 3.08 -6.69 -10.90
N ASN A 233 2.98 -6.72 -9.56
CA ASN A 233 1.96 -7.49 -8.82
C ASN A 233 1.00 -6.64 -7.99
N ASP A 234 1.20 -5.33 -7.95
CA ASP A 234 0.50 -4.46 -7.02
C ASP A 234 -1.00 -4.57 -7.09
N SER A 235 -1.60 -4.71 -5.92
CA SER A 235 -3.04 -4.89 -5.79
C SER A 235 -3.53 -4.31 -4.47
N PHE A 236 -4.48 -3.41 -4.54
CA PHE A 236 -5.25 -2.96 -3.39
C PHE A 236 -6.71 -3.36 -3.57
N VAL A 237 -7.22 -4.17 -2.66
CA VAL A 237 -8.59 -4.72 -2.71
C VAL A 237 -9.36 -4.30 -1.48
N LEU A 238 -10.55 -3.74 -1.71
CA LEU A 238 -11.53 -3.44 -0.69
C LEU A 238 -12.71 -4.41 -0.81
N MET A 239 -12.97 -5.16 0.27
CA MET A 239 -14.05 -6.14 0.38
C MET A 239 -15.18 -5.58 1.25
N ALA A 240 -16.42 -5.75 0.86
CA ALA A 240 -17.58 -5.40 1.65
C ALA A 240 -18.49 -6.65 1.82
N THR A 241 -18.66 -7.10 3.07
CA THR A 241 -19.41 -8.34 3.35
C THR A 241 -20.90 -8.14 3.50
N GLN A 242 -21.39 -6.91 3.55
CA GLN A 242 -22.81 -6.55 3.67
C GLN A 242 -23.47 -7.00 4.99
N ARG A 243 -22.68 -7.20 6.08
CA ARG A 243 -23.17 -7.83 7.33
C ARG A 243 -23.51 -6.84 8.45
N ALA A 244 -23.21 -5.54 8.33
CA ALA A 244 -23.42 -4.55 9.40
C ALA A 244 -24.91 -4.25 9.68
N GLY A 245 -25.82 -4.60 8.77
CA GLY A 245 -27.27 -4.48 8.97
C GLY A 245 -27.82 -3.06 9.01
N HIS A 246 -27.08 -2.07 8.52
CA HIS A 246 -27.57 -0.73 8.26
C HIS A 246 -28.17 -0.60 6.85
N ALA A 247 -28.87 0.49 6.58
CA ALA A 247 -29.38 0.81 5.25
C ALA A 247 -28.22 0.93 4.25
N ARG A 248 -28.45 0.45 3.01
CA ARG A 248 -27.41 0.44 1.97
C ARG A 248 -26.94 1.84 1.64
N ILE A 249 -25.62 2.03 1.64
CA ILE A 249 -24.96 3.26 1.23
C ILE A 249 -24.86 3.27 -0.30
N GLU A 250 -25.62 4.15 -0.94
CA GLU A 250 -25.62 4.30 -2.40
C GLU A 250 -24.57 5.31 -2.88
N SER A 251 -24.18 6.28 -2.04
CA SER A 251 -23.27 7.37 -2.38
C SER A 251 -22.33 7.71 -1.24
N LEU A 252 -21.08 7.95 -1.56
CA LEU A 252 -20.06 8.45 -0.62
C LEU A 252 -20.32 9.91 -0.19
N ALA A 253 -21.23 10.63 -0.87
CA ALA A 253 -21.61 11.99 -0.51
C ALA A 253 -22.64 12.05 0.64
N SER A 254 -23.29 10.92 1.00
CA SER A 254 -24.17 10.85 2.18
C SER A 254 -23.36 10.99 3.47
N ALA A 255 -24.02 11.25 4.61
CA ALA A 255 -23.35 11.33 5.91
C ALA A 255 -22.68 9.98 6.27
N GLU A 256 -23.40 8.89 6.06
CA GLU A 256 -22.94 7.51 6.28
C GLU A 256 -21.78 7.15 5.34
N GLY A 257 -21.91 7.55 4.07
CA GLY A 257 -20.88 7.34 3.05
C GLY A 257 -19.57 8.07 3.40
N ARG A 258 -19.66 9.33 3.86
CA ARG A 258 -18.49 10.08 4.33
C ARG A 258 -17.85 9.43 5.57
N ALA A 259 -18.66 9.03 6.56
CA ALA A 259 -18.14 8.39 7.76
C ALA A 259 -17.39 7.09 7.45
N LEU A 260 -17.96 6.24 6.57
CA LEU A 260 -17.29 5.01 6.12
C LEU A 260 -16.02 5.32 5.33
N ARG A 261 -16.08 6.27 4.39
CA ARG A 261 -14.93 6.72 3.62
C ARG A 261 -13.79 7.13 4.54
N ASP A 262 -14.05 7.99 5.53
CA ASP A 262 -13.03 8.51 6.44
C ASP A 262 -12.39 7.37 7.27
N ALA A 263 -13.16 6.35 7.67
CA ALA A 263 -12.62 5.18 8.36
C ALA A 263 -11.74 4.32 7.44
N VAL A 264 -12.17 4.06 6.19
CA VAL A 264 -11.38 3.30 5.21
C VAL A 264 -10.10 4.05 4.85
N LEU A 265 -10.18 5.37 4.64
CA LEU A 265 -9.01 6.20 4.39
C LEU A 265 -8.01 6.16 5.56
N ALA A 266 -8.51 6.27 6.80
CA ALA A 266 -7.65 6.22 7.99
C ALA A 266 -6.88 4.90 8.11
N VAL A 267 -7.54 3.75 7.86
CA VAL A 267 -6.88 2.43 7.83
C VAL A 267 -5.87 2.37 6.68
N SER A 268 -6.25 2.81 5.48
CA SER A 268 -5.38 2.75 4.30
C SER A 268 -4.14 3.64 4.44
N VAL A 269 -4.28 4.86 4.98
CA VAL A 269 -3.15 5.77 5.25
C VAL A 269 -2.21 5.18 6.28
N GLN A 270 -2.75 4.62 7.39
CA GLN A 270 -1.93 3.96 8.41
C GLN A 270 -1.10 2.82 7.81
N LEU A 271 -1.70 1.98 6.96
CA LEU A 271 -1.02 0.88 6.27
C LEU A 271 0.04 1.39 5.28
N ALA A 272 -0.29 2.41 4.50
CA ALA A 272 0.63 3.01 3.52
C ALA A 272 1.86 3.62 4.20
N GLN A 273 1.68 4.39 5.28
CA GLN A 273 2.78 4.94 6.04
C GLN A 273 3.63 3.85 6.73
N ALA A 274 2.99 2.76 7.19
CA ALA A 274 3.71 1.62 7.76
C ALA A 274 4.65 0.95 6.73
N ILE A 275 4.27 0.90 5.45
CA ILE A 275 5.14 0.42 4.37
C ILE A 275 6.41 1.28 4.26
N VAL A 276 6.28 2.60 4.24
CA VAL A 276 7.42 3.52 4.12
C VAL A 276 8.31 3.47 5.36
N ARG A 277 7.71 3.39 6.56
CA ARG A 277 8.44 3.29 7.83
C ARG A 277 9.25 2.00 7.93
N ASP A 278 8.81 0.94 7.28
CA ASP A 278 9.48 -0.36 7.18
C ASP A 278 10.19 -0.53 5.82
N GLY A 279 10.45 0.56 5.11
CA GLY A 279 11.19 0.54 3.84
C GLY A 279 12.57 -0.10 3.98
N GLU A 280 13.01 -0.83 2.95
CA GLU A 280 14.30 -1.52 2.94
C GLU A 280 15.44 -0.56 3.28
N GLY A 281 16.09 -0.78 4.42
CA GLY A 281 17.19 0.05 4.90
C GLY A 281 16.80 1.46 5.38
N ALA A 282 15.51 1.76 5.53
CA ALA A 282 15.05 3.08 5.97
C ALA A 282 15.53 3.40 7.40
N THR A 283 16.03 4.62 7.59
CA THR A 283 16.39 5.19 8.89
C THR A 283 15.57 6.43 9.23
N LYS A 284 14.88 7.00 8.23
CA LYS A 284 14.03 8.19 8.37
C LYS A 284 12.72 8.03 7.61
N PHE A 285 11.64 8.55 8.20
CA PHE A 285 10.36 8.75 7.55
C PHE A 285 10.23 10.22 7.14
N ILE A 286 9.98 10.47 5.85
CA ILE A 286 10.02 11.80 5.28
C ILE A 286 8.65 12.11 4.67
N THR A 287 8.02 13.18 5.13
CA THR A 287 6.83 13.77 4.50
C THR A 287 7.29 14.89 3.56
N VAL A 288 6.99 14.77 2.27
CA VAL A 288 7.21 15.83 1.28
C VAL A 288 5.87 16.48 0.98
N ARG A 289 5.67 17.70 1.47
CA ARG A 289 4.45 18.48 1.34
C ARG A 289 4.67 19.67 0.43
N ILE A 290 3.89 19.74 -0.65
CA ILE A 290 3.91 20.84 -1.59
C ILE A 290 2.61 21.63 -1.46
N GLU A 291 2.72 22.94 -1.33
CA GLU A 291 1.62 23.87 -1.14
C GLU A 291 1.67 24.97 -2.19
N GLY A 292 0.54 25.62 -2.43
CA GLY A 292 0.46 26.77 -3.34
C GLY A 292 0.65 26.41 -4.81
N GLY A 293 0.37 25.17 -5.23
CA GLY A 293 0.35 24.76 -6.64
C GLY A 293 -0.93 25.17 -7.35
N ARG A 294 -0.94 25.14 -8.68
CA ARG A 294 -2.13 25.39 -9.52
C ARG A 294 -3.20 24.32 -9.30
N ASP A 295 -2.77 23.08 -9.22
CA ASP A 295 -3.59 21.92 -8.98
C ASP A 295 -2.80 20.85 -8.18
N GLU A 296 -3.50 19.83 -7.75
CA GLU A 296 -2.91 18.72 -6.98
C GLU A 296 -1.92 17.91 -7.80
N ILE A 297 -2.10 17.80 -9.12
CA ILE A 297 -1.20 17.05 -10.01
C ILE A 297 0.16 17.74 -10.07
N GLU A 298 0.18 19.08 -10.21
CA GLU A 298 1.42 19.88 -10.15
C GLU A 298 2.15 19.66 -8.81
N CYS A 299 1.43 19.78 -7.68
CA CYS A 299 2.00 19.54 -6.36
C CYS A 299 2.59 18.12 -6.24
N ARG A 300 1.86 17.12 -6.72
CA ARG A 300 2.30 15.72 -6.67
C ARG A 300 3.55 15.47 -7.51
N ARG A 301 3.66 16.09 -8.69
CA ARG A 301 4.87 16.01 -9.54
C ARG A 301 6.10 16.54 -8.81
N VAL A 302 5.99 17.70 -8.16
CA VAL A 302 7.09 18.26 -7.37
C VAL A 302 7.44 17.37 -6.18
N ALA A 303 6.43 16.88 -5.45
CA ALA A 303 6.63 15.98 -4.31
C ALA A 303 7.38 14.71 -4.73
N TYR A 304 6.97 14.07 -5.82
CA TYR A 304 7.65 12.88 -6.32
C TYR A 304 9.05 13.16 -6.89
N ALA A 305 9.29 14.30 -7.52
CA ALA A 305 10.63 14.68 -7.97
C ALA A 305 11.61 14.74 -6.79
N ILE A 306 11.19 15.28 -5.65
CA ILE A 306 11.98 15.31 -4.41
C ILE A 306 12.12 13.89 -3.84
N ALA A 307 11.00 13.17 -3.68
CA ALA A 307 10.94 11.86 -3.04
C ALA A 307 11.72 10.76 -3.78
N HIS A 308 11.84 10.86 -5.11
CA HIS A 308 12.58 9.92 -5.95
C HIS A 308 14.05 10.31 -6.15
N SER A 309 14.49 11.50 -5.74
CA SER A 309 15.89 11.94 -5.96
C SER A 309 16.87 11.14 -5.09
N PRO A 310 17.75 10.30 -5.67
CA PRO A 310 18.77 9.61 -4.89
C PRO A 310 19.67 10.58 -4.12
N LEU A 311 19.97 11.75 -4.70
CA LEU A 311 20.79 12.77 -4.04
C LEU A 311 20.09 13.37 -2.82
N VAL A 312 18.79 13.59 -2.88
CA VAL A 312 17.98 14.04 -1.73
C VAL A 312 17.93 12.93 -0.68
N LYS A 313 17.60 11.70 -1.06
CA LYS A 313 17.45 10.57 -0.14
C LYS A 313 18.77 10.22 0.58
N THR A 314 19.92 10.29 -0.10
CA THR A 314 21.24 10.07 0.51
C THR A 314 21.65 11.22 1.43
N ALA A 315 21.24 12.47 1.16
CA ALA A 315 21.46 13.59 2.07
C ALA A 315 20.67 13.39 3.38
N PHE A 316 19.42 12.92 3.30
CA PHE A 316 18.64 12.56 4.48
C PHE A 316 19.30 11.46 5.31
N PHE A 317 19.79 10.40 4.66
CA PHE A 317 20.55 9.34 5.33
C PHE A 317 21.78 9.88 6.06
N ALA A 318 22.56 10.76 5.41
CA ALA A 318 23.73 11.41 5.99
C ALA A 318 23.39 12.47 7.07
N SER A 319 22.09 12.78 7.27
CA SER A 319 21.64 13.91 8.09
C SER A 319 22.23 15.26 7.65
N ASP A 320 22.45 15.41 6.31
CA ASP A 320 22.96 16.62 5.67
C ASP A 320 21.78 17.50 5.21
N PRO A 321 21.58 18.73 5.74
CA PRO A 321 20.55 19.65 5.31
C PRO A 321 20.86 20.26 3.93
N ASN A 322 20.93 19.43 2.91
CA ASN A 322 21.33 19.83 1.56
C ASN A 322 20.17 20.49 0.80
N LEU A 323 19.96 21.77 1.06
CA LEU A 323 18.89 22.57 0.45
C LEU A 323 18.99 22.61 -1.09
N GLY A 324 20.23 22.65 -1.59
CA GLY A 324 20.48 22.70 -3.04
C GLY A 324 19.93 21.48 -3.78
N ARG A 325 20.07 20.29 -3.21
CA ARG A 325 19.53 19.05 -3.79
C ARG A 325 18.00 19.04 -3.83
N ILE A 326 17.35 19.56 -2.77
CA ILE A 326 15.88 19.65 -2.72
C ILE A 326 15.39 20.65 -3.76
N LEU A 327 15.98 21.88 -3.81
CA LEU A 327 15.57 22.90 -4.78
C LEU A 327 15.87 22.49 -6.23
N ALA A 328 16.98 21.75 -6.48
CA ALA A 328 17.24 21.18 -7.79
C ALA A 328 16.15 20.18 -8.21
N ALA A 329 15.67 19.35 -7.26
CA ALA A 329 14.57 18.42 -7.54
C ALA A 329 13.25 19.14 -7.85
N VAL A 330 12.95 20.24 -7.15
CA VAL A 330 11.83 21.13 -7.51
C VAL A 330 11.97 21.66 -8.94
N GLY A 331 13.19 22.08 -9.32
CA GLY A 331 13.44 22.66 -10.63
C GLY A 331 13.25 21.72 -11.81
N TYR A 332 13.57 20.42 -11.65
CA TYR A 332 13.37 19.43 -12.73
C TYR A 332 12.05 18.64 -12.65
N ALA A 333 11.10 19.08 -11.83
CA ALA A 333 9.81 18.39 -11.66
C ALA A 333 8.88 18.42 -12.91
N GLY A 334 9.35 18.99 -14.03
CA GLY A 334 8.61 19.04 -15.30
C GLY A 334 7.57 20.16 -15.38
N ILE A 335 7.71 21.22 -14.58
CA ILE A 335 6.85 22.41 -14.62
C ILE A 335 7.59 23.48 -15.42
N THR A 336 7.20 23.68 -16.67
CA THR A 336 7.92 24.49 -17.65
C THR A 336 7.92 25.99 -17.35
N ASP A 337 6.95 26.48 -16.59
CA ASP A 337 6.76 27.89 -16.22
C ASP A 337 6.91 28.11 -14.71
N LEU A 338 7.71 27.25 -14.03
CA LEU A 338 8.05 27.43 -12.63
C LEU A 338 8.95 28.65 -12.46
N ASP A 339 8.52 29.61 -11.64
CA ASP A 339 9.35 30.74 -11.23
C ASP A 339 10.10 30.38 -9.93
N GLN A 340 11.39 30.14 -10.05
CA GLN A 340 12.24 29.82 -8.90
C GLN A 340 12.27 30.95 -7.86
N GLY A 341 12.10 32.20 -8.28
CA GLY A 341 12.08 33.37 -7.41
C GLY A 341 10.88 33.46 -6.48
N LEU A 342 9.92 32.55 -6.61
CA LEU A 342 8.76 32.45 -5.72
C LEU A 342 8.83 31.30 -4.72
N ILE A 343 9.82 30.40 -4.84
CA ILE A 343 9.86 29.16 -4.04
C ILE A 343 10.31 29.42 -2.61
N ASP A 344 9.47 28.98 -1.67
CA ASP A 344 9.87 28.90 -0.24
C ASP A 344 10.04 27.43 0.16
N LEU A 345 11.03 27.17 1.01
CA LEU A 345 11.35 25.82 1.53
C LEU A 345 11.47 25.85 3.05
N HIS A 346 10.84 24.87 3.68
CA HIS A 346 10.96 24.64 5.13
C HIS A 346 11.39 23.18 5.39
N LEU A 347 12.18 22.98 6.41
CA LEU A 347 12.46 21.70 7.05
C LEU A 347 11.83 21.74 8.45
N ASP A 348 10.75 21.01 8.65
CA ASP A 348 9.87 21.11 9.83
C ASP A 348 9.50 22.57 10.13
N ASP A 349 9.94 23.09 11.28
CA ASP A 349 9.72 24.46 11.75
C ASP A 349 10.72 25.49 11.18
N VAL A 350 11.76 25.04 10.49
CA VAL A 350 12.86 25.90 10.02
C VAL A 350 12.61 26.40 8.60
N HIS A 351 12.48 27.72 8.41
CA HIS A 351 12.43 28.35 7.09
C HIS A 351 13.84 28.45 6.52
N VAL A 352 14.17 27.57 5.56
CA VAL A 352 15.55 27.39 5.07
C VAL A 352 15.81 28.12 3.75
N ALA A 353 14.78 28.30 2.90
CA ALA A 353 14.89 29.10 1.69
C ALA A 353 13.64 29.98 1.50
N HIS A 354 13.86 31.21 1.05
CA HIS A 354 12.84 32.20 0.77
C HIS A 354 13.07 32.80 -0.62
N ARG A 355 12.01 32.84 -1.43
CA ARG A 355 12.06 33.38 -2.81
C ARG A 355 13.24 32.79 -3.63
N GLY A 356 13.40 31.48 -3.57
CA GLY A 356 14.42 30.74 -4.31
C GLY A 356 15.84 30.87 -3.81
N GLY A 357 16.10 31.71 -2.81
CA GLY A 357 17.41 31.92 -2.19
C GLY A 357 17.47 31.36 -0.76
N ARG A 358 18.66 31.22 -0.21
CA ARG A 358 18.84 30.88 1.21
C ARG A 358 18.18 31.95 2.08
N HIS A 359 17.36 31.51 3.06
CA HIS A 359 16.73 32.45 3.99
C HIS A 359 17.80 33.21 4.81
N PRO A 360 17.71 34.57 4.95
CA PRO A 360 18.74 35.35 5.60
C PRO A 360 19.04 34.95 7.05
N GLU A 361 18.03 34.51 7.77
CA GLU A 361 18.15 34.10 9.19
C GLU A 361 18.46 32.61 9.35
N TYR A 362 18.56 31.83 8.27
CA TYR A 362 18.88 30.42 8.35
C TYR A 362 20.32 30.18 8.77
N ARG A 363 20.49 29.35 9.78
CA ARG A 363 21.77 28.84 10.26
C ARG A 363 21.82 27.33 10.05
N GLU A 364 23.01 26.85 9.68
CA GLU A 364 23.24 25.43 9.37
C GLU A 364 22.88 24.50 10.53
N GLU A 365 23.13 24.92 11.77
CA GLU A 365 22.85 24.16 12.99
C GLU A 365 21.34 23.87 13.14
N GLN A 366 20.49 24.79 12.66
CA GLN A 366 19.02 24.61 12.69
C GLN A 366 18.61 23.48 11.73
N GLY A 367 19.16 23.46 10.51
CA GLY A 367 18.94 22.40 9.55
C GLY A 367 19.45 21.05 10.05
N GLN A 368 20.67 21.03 10.60
CA GLN A 368 21.27 19.82 11.18
C GLN A 368 20.43 19.25 12.35
N ARG A 369 19.82 20.13 13.17
CA ARG A 369 18.91 19.71 14.23
C ARG A 369 17.73 18.92 13.67
N VAL A 370 17.10 19.43 12.61
CA VAL A 370 15.98 18.77 11.95
C VAL A 370 16.41 17.46 11.30
N MET A 371 17.51 17.49 10.53
CA MET A 371 17.98 16.32 9.78
C MET A 371 18.41 15.14 10.66
N LYS A 372 18.64 15.34 11.95
CA LYS A 372 18.92 14.27 12.93
C LYS A 372 17.67 13.56 13.43
N GLN A 373 16.47 14.09 13.15
CA GLN A 373 15.22 13.47 13.59
C GLN A 373 14.92 12.21 12.74
N ALA A 374 14.18 11.27 13.33
CA ALA A 374 13.70 10.09 12.63
C ALA A 374 12.55 10.40 11.67
N GLU A 375 11.77 11.44 11.96
CA GLU A 375 10.67 11.92 11.12
C GLU A 375 10.92 13.38 10.75
N ILE A 376 10.77 13.69 9.46
CA ILE A 376 11.09 15.02 8.91
C ILE A 376 10.04 15.40 7.88
N THR A 377 9.57 16.65 7.94
CA THR A 377 8.71 17.23 6.92
C THR A 377 9.48 18.22 6.05
N VAL A 378 9.52 17.95 4.75
CA VAL A 378 9.95 18.90 3.72
C VAL A 378 8.72 19.61 3.20
N ARG A 379 8.59 20.91 3.45
CA ARG A 379 7.47 21.71 2.95
C ARG A 379 7.98 22.73 1.93
N VAL A 380 7.44 22.64 0.70
CA VAL A 380 7.73 23.58 -0.38
C VAL A 380 6.47 24.35 -0.72
N HIS A 381 6.57 25.68 -0.76
CA HIS A 381 5.49 26.53 -1.23
C HIS A 381 5.82 27.11 -2.59
N LEU A 382 4.94 26.88 -3.59
CA LEU A 382 5.17 27.24 -4.99
C LEU A 382 4.64 28.65 -5.33
N HIS A 383 3.73 29.24 -4.55
CA HIS A 383 3.07 30.53 -4.76
C HIS A 383 2.40 30.68 -6.13
N ARG A 384 1.78 29.60 -6.65
CA ARG A 384 1.15 29.55 -7.98
C ARG A 384 -0.36 29.34 -7.94
N GLY A 385 -0.89 29.02 -6.76
CA GLY A 385 -2.31 28.73 -6.53
C GLY A 385 -2.59 28.35 -5.08
N SER A 386 -3.64 27.57 -4.86
CA SER A 386 -4.07 27.17 -3.51
C SER A 386 -4.06 25.65 -3.29
N ALA A 387 -3.68 24.88 -4.30
CA ALA A 387 -3.64 23.42 -4.18
C ALA A 387 -2.47 22.97 -3.33
N ALA A 388 -2.64 21.82 -2.69
CA ALA A 388 -1.60 21.16 -1.92
C ALA A 388 -1.63 19.64 -2.12
N SER A 389 -0.49 19.00 -1.95
CA SER A 389 -0.38 17.54 -1.94
C SER A 389 0.81 17.11 -1.09
N GLU A 390 0.77 15.88 -0.58
CA GLU A 390 1.89 15.30 0.15
C GLU A 390 2.19 13.87 -0.31
N VAL A 391 3.45 13.49 -0.20
CA VAL A 391 3.98 12.17 -0.49
C VAL A 391 4.87 11.74 0.68
N TRP A 392 4.78 10.47 1.07
CA TRP A 392 5.63 9.89 2.10
C TRP A 392 6.72 9.04 1.47
N THR A 393 7.95 9.23 1.96
CA THR A 393 9.13 8.49 1.51
C THR A 393 10.08 8.23 2.67
N CYS A 394 11.17 7.52 2.40
CA CYS A 394 12.25 7.29 3.33
C CYS A 394 13.58 7.75 2.73
N ASP A 395 14.64 7.76 3.52
CA ASP A 395 16.02 7.95 3.06
C ASP A 395 16.53 6.74 2.25
N LEU A 396 17.74 6.85 1.71
CA LEU A 396 18.43 5.78 0.97
C LEU A 396 19.76 5.47 1.65
N SER A 397 19.82 4.32 2.33
CA SER A 397 20.98 3.87 3.10
C SER A 397 21.82 2.82 2.35
N HIS A 398 22.98 2.48 2.91
CA HIS A 398 23.79 1.36 2.44
C HIS A 398 23.09 0.00 2.59
N ASP A 399 22.21 -0.13 3.58
CA ASP A 399 21.44 -1.36 3.80
C ASP A 399 20.47 -1.65 2.67
N TYR A 400 19.90 -0.64 2.01
CA TYR A 400 19.07 -0.83 0.81
C TYR A 400 19.86 -1.61 -0.27
N VAL A 401 21.09 -1.21 -0.54
CA VAL A 401 21.93 -1.90 -1.54
C VAL A 401 22.24 -3.33 -1.11
N ARG A 402 22.58 -3.55 0.17
CA ARG A 402 22.89 -4.88 0.72
C ARG A 402 21.68 -5.82 0.61
N ILE A 403 20.49 -5.37 1.03
CA ILE A 403 19.27 -6.17 0.98
C ILE A 403 18.94 -6.59 -0.46
N ASN A 404 19.05 -5.66 -1.42
CA ASN A 404 18.71 -5.95 -2.81
C ASN A 404 19.78 -6.76 -3.56
N ALA A 405 21.05 -6.70 -3.15
CA ALA A 405 22.10 -7.55 -3.68
C ALA A 405 21.89 -9.03 -3.32
N ASP A 406 21.30 -9.30 -2.15
CA ASP A 406 21.09 -10.66 -1.61
C ASP A 406 19.65 -11.19 -1.82
N TYR A 407 18.78 -10.46 -2.52
CA TYR A 407 17.32 -10.74 -2.59
C TYR A 407 16.97 -12.14 -3.13
N ARG A 408 17.80 -12.74 -4.00
CA ARG A 408 17.56 -14.06 -4.59
C ARG A 408 18.14 -15.22 -3.79
N SER A 409 18.92 -14.97 -2.76
CA SER A 409 19.61 -15.99 -1.96
C SER A 409 18.76 -16.62 -0.83
#